data_dc21baa4e25170866a544a5c84c414bb
#
_entry.id   dc21baa4e25170866a544a5c84c414bb
#
_cell.length_a   1.000
_cell.length_b   1.000
_cell.length_c   1.000
_cell.angle_alpha   90.00
_cell.angle_beta   90.00
_cell.angle_gamma   90.00
#
_symmetry.space_group_name_H-M   'P 1'
#
loop_
_entity.id
_entity.type
_entity.pdbx_description
1 polymer ?
#
loop_
_entity_poly.entity_id
_entity_poly.type
_entity_poly.pdbx_seq_one_letter_code
_entity_poly.pdbx_strand_id
1 'polypeptide(L)'
;MDQKNKDLEKFLNFLSGKSKNTASKEGDTEDNVIKMSKKSPMNPKKYISLAVTLTAVFAIAIILFANVYIVKESEYAVVRQFGEVVKFQSEPGLKIKVPFIQSVTKLPKNQMTYEVSEEEINTKDKKRIIIDNYAVWHITDPKQLISNAGTIEKVESRMEEFIYSVIRSELGRIEYTEVINDENSSRGSINDQVTARVNELLSNDKYGIEVIDVRIRRIDLPTDNEQAVFTSMISDRESKAQIYLSEGDAEKRRIEAQTDKKVQEMLATAKKDAALIQAEGEAEAAKIYNKSFSQDPEFYSLYRTLESYKKTIGEDTVIILPSTSPYAKILSGYIK
;
A
#
# COMPACT_ATOMS: atom_id res chain seq x y z
N MET A 1 -4.82 -56.41 -29.86
CA MET A 1 -4.36 -56.97 -28.57
C MET A 1 -3.55 -58.26 -28.71
N ASP A 2 -3.25 -58.72 -29.94
CA ASP A 2 -2.65 -60.06 -30.21
C ASP A 2 -1.14 -60.09 -30.52
N GLN A 3 -0.52 -58.97 -30.79
CA GLN A 3 0.89 -58.92 -31.19
C GLN A 3 1.86 -58.96 -30.02
N LYS A 4 1.47 -58.36 -28.90
CA LYS A 4 2.31 -58.28 -27.68
C LYS A 4 2.46 -59.61 -26.92
N ASN A 5 1.46 -60.48 -27.01
CA ASN A 5 1.50 -61.79 -26.38
C ASN A 5 2.40 -62.80 -27.10
N LYS A 6 2.53 -62.71 -28.42
CA LYS A 6 3.41 -63.61 -29.22
C LYS A 6 4.91 -63.34 -28.97
N ASP A 7 5.27 -62.09 -28.71
CA ASP A 7 6.70 -61.73 -28.45
C ASP A 7 7.10 -62.12 -27.04
N LEU A 8 6.21 -62.08 -26.07
CA LEU A 8 6.42 -62.54 -24.71
C LEU A 8 6.61 -64.06 -24.62
N GLU A 9 5.82 -64.83 -25.36
CA GLU A 9 6.00 -66.31 -25.44
C GLU A 9 7.30 -66.71 -26.10
N LYS A 10 7.74 -65.99 -27.15
CA LYS A 10 9.05 -66.25 -27.78
C LYS A 10 10.20 -65.95 -26.84
N PHE A 11 10.10 -64.91 -26.01
CA PHE A 11 11.13 -64.55 -25.04
C PHE A 11 11.19 -65.56 -23.88
N LEU A 12 10.05 -66.04 -23.42
CA LEU A 12 9.97 -67.09 -22.37
C LEU A 12 10.49 -68.45 -22.85
N ASN A 13 10.21 -68.81 -24.10
CA ASN A 13 10.76 -70.05 -24.71
C ASN A 13 12.29 -70.01 -24.94
N PHE A 14 12.85 -68.83 -25.20
CA PHE A 14 14.28 -68.62 -25.29
C PHE A 14 15.00 -68.80 -23.92
N LEU A 15 14.36 -68.39 -22.84
CA LEU A 15 14.91 -68.51 -21.48
C LEU A 15 14.75 -69.94 -20.88
N SER A 16 13.83 -70.76 -21.35
CA SER A 16 13.55 -72.08 -20.74
C SER A 16 14.38 -73.22 -21.26
N GLY A 17 15.33 -73.01 -22.21
CA GLY A 17 16.41 -73.96 -22.56
C GLY A 17 16.00 -75.43 -22.85
N LYS A 18 14.76 -75.66 -23.35
CA LYS A 18 14.30 -77.03 -23.61
C LYS A 18 14.69 -77.47 -25.03
N SER A 19 15.85 -78.08 -25.14
CA SER A 19 16.28 -78.84 -26.31
C SER A 19 15.44 -80.09 -26.44
N LYS A 20 14.70 -80.19 -27.54
CA LYS A 20 14.05 -81.42 -27.95
C LYS A 20 15.05 -82.28 -28.72
N ASN A 21 15.49 -83.35 -28.09
CA ASN A 21 16.09 -84.50 -28.80
C ASN A 21 15.04 -85.14 -29.71
N THR A 22 15.35 -85.24 -30.99
CA THR A 22 14.69 -86.20 -31.89
C THR A 22 15.74 -87.09 -32.49
N ALA A 23 15.57 -88.36 -32.21
CA ALA A 23 16.39 -89.45 -32.68
C ALA A 23 15.90 -89.92 -34.10
N SER A 24 16.84 -90.50 -34.85
CA SER A 24 16.84 -91.55 -35.85
C SER A 24 17.17 -91.10 -37.28
N LYS A 25 18.07 -91.65 -38.04
CA LYS A 25 18.38 -92.97 -38.47
C LYS A 25 19.65 -92.96 -39.36
N GLU A 26 20.37 -94.08 -39.30
CA GLU A 26 21.41 -94.64 -40.16
C GLU A 26 21.51 -94.23 -41.65
N GLY A 27 22.75 -94.16 -42.10
CA GLY A 27 23.11 -94.20 -43.52
C GLY A 27 24.57 -93.82 -43.76
N ASP A 28 25.38 -94.77 -43.94
CA ASP A 28 26.80 -94.96 -44.36
C ASP A 28 27.49 -93.85 -45.15
N THR A 29 28.77 -93.86 -44.97
CA THR A 29 29.97 -93.75 -45.84
C THR A 29 30.69 -92.39 -45.94
N GLU A 30 31.95 -92.51 -45.73
CA GLU A 30 33.19 -91.88 -46.22
C GLU A 30 33.85 -90.74 -45.49
N ASP A 31 35.05 -91.08 -45.09
CA ASP A 31 36.18 -90.34 -44.59
C ASP A 31 36.32 -88.91 -45.15
N ASN A 32 36.29 -87.95 -44.21
CA ASN A 32 37.07 -86.72 -44.30
C ASN A 32 37.50 -86.30 -42.93
N VAL A 33 38.71 -86.67 -42.59
CA VAL A 33 39.41 -86.31 -41.36
C VAL A 33 39.74 -84.82 -41.43
N ILE A 34 38.86 -83.96 -40.93
CA ILE A 34 39.18 -82.59 -40.64
C ILE A 34 39.84 -82.60 -39.28
N LYS A 35 41.16 -82.33 -39.23
CA LYS A 35 41.95 -82.09 -38.02
C LYS A 35 41.33 -80.89 -37.27
N MET A 36 40.48 -81.12 -36.28
CA MET A 36 40.12 -80.14 -35.30
C MET A 36 41.34 -79.78 -34.51
N SER A 37 41.82 -78.56 -34.70
CA SER A 37 42.78 -77.92 -33.84
C SER A 37 42.26 -77.98 -32.39
N LYS A 38 42.95 -78.72 -31.49
CA LYS A 38 42.70 -78.70 -30.06
C LYS A 38 42.91 -77.27 -29.57
N LYS A 39 41.85 -76.48 -29.38
CA LYS A 39 41.92 -75.26 -28.53
C LYS A 39 42.39 -75.71 -27.17
N SER A 40 43.54 -75.23 -26.78
CA SER A 40 44.10 -75.39 -25.44
C SER A 40 43.03 -75.06 -24.38
N PRO A 41 42.94 -75.82 -23.28
CA PRO A 41 41.99 -75.52 -22.21
C PRO A 41 42.25 -74.11 -21.67
N MET A 42 41.38 -73.20 -21.99
CA MET A 42 41.43 -71.83 -21.45
C MET A 42 41.31 -71.91 -19.93
N ASN A 43 42.36 -71.46 -19.21
CA ASN A 43 42.43 -71.50 -17.76
C ASN A 43 41.27 -70.64 -17.18
N PRO A 44 40.18 -71.24 -16.64
CA PRO A 44 39.03 -70.48 -16.16
C PRO A 44 39.38 -69.48 -15.05
N LYS A 45 40.41 -69.74 -14.28
CA LYS A 45 40.90 -68.86 -13.21
C LYS A 45 41.37 -67.48 -13.70
N LYS A 46 41.99 -67.39 -14.90
CA LYS A 46 42.42 -66.11 -15.47
C LYS A 46 41.25 -65.26 -15.93
N TYR A 47 40.21 -65.84 -16.49
CA TYR A 47 39.01 -65.09 -16.90
C TYR A 47 38.14 -64.67 -15.72
N ILE A 48 38.06 -65.51 -14.68
CA ILE A 48 37.39 -65.14 -13.43
C ILE A 48 38.13 -63.99 -12.75
N SER A 49 39.46 -64.04 -12.69
CA SER A 49 40.29 -62.93 -12.16
C SER A 49 40.09 -61.66 -12.98
N LEU A 50 40.10 -61.74 -14.31
CA LEU A 50 39.86 -60.57 -15.19
C LEU A 50 38.45 -59.99 -15.03
N ALA A 51 37.43 -60.83 -14.92
CA ALA A 51 36.05 -60.41 -14.70
C ALA A 51 35.88 -59.74 -13.34
N VAL A 52 36.50 -60.26 -12.28
CA VAL A 52 36.50 -59.64 -10.94
C VAL A 52 37.21 -58.28 -10.92
N THR A 53 38.36 -58.18 -11.63
CA THR A 53 39.05 -56.87 -11.72
C THR A 53 38.27 -55.85 -12.52
N LEU A 54 37.61 -56.26 -13.61
CA LEU A 54 36.79 -55.38 -14.45
C LEU A 54 35.54 -54.91 -13.68
N THR A 55 34.88 -55.80 -12.94
CA THR A 55 33.76 -55.41 -12.05
C THR A 55 34.20 -54.50 -10.91
N ALA A 56 35.38 -54.73 -10.32
CA ALA A 56 35.93 -53.87 -9.29
C ALA A 56 36.25 -52.45 -9.83
N VAL A 57 36.89 -52.39 -11.01
CA VAL A 57 37.17 -51.10 -11.68
C VAL A 57 35.87 -50.38 -12.05
N PHE A 58 34.88 -51.09 -12.55
CA PHE A 58 33.56 -50.50 -12.85
C PHE A 58 32.81 -50.01 -11.61
N ALA A 59 32.89 -50.76 -10.50
CA ALA A 59 32.31 -50.35 -9.24
C ALA A 59 33.04 -49.10 -8.69
N ILE A 60 34.36 -49.01 -8.78
CA ILE A 60 35.14 -47.82 -8.39
C ILE A 60 34.77 -46.62 -9.28
N ALA A 61 34.60 -46.82 -10.60
CA ALA A 61 34.19 -45.78 -11.51
C ALA A 61 32.79 -45.25 -11.17
N ILE A 62 31.82 -46.13 -10.88
CA ILE A 62 30.47 -45.74 -10.44
C ILE A 62 30.57 -44.94 -9.12
N ILE A 63 31.36 -45.36 -8.16
CA ILE A 63 31.57 -44.66 -6.91
C ILE A 63 32.16 -43.27 -7.17
N LEU A 64 33.13 -43.12 -8.03
CA LEU A 64 33.75 -41.85 -8.38
C LEU A 64 32.73 -40.92 -9.08
N PHE A 65 31.96 -41.41 -10.05
CA PHE A 65 30.96 -40.62 -10.76
C PHE A 65 29.77 -40.24 -9.88
N ALA A 66 29.33 -41.09 -8.98
CA ALA A 66 28.20 -40.82 -8.04
C ALA A 66 28.55 -39.75 -6.99
N ASN A 67 29.83 -39.41 -6.84
CA ASN A 67 30.30 -38.45 -5.85
C ASN A 67 30.54 -37.05 -6.37
N VAL A 68 30.39 -36.86 -7.65
CA VAL A 68 30.55 -35.58 -8.31
C VAL A 68 29.20 -34.86 -8.39
N TYR A 69 29.17 -33.59 -7.98
CA TYR A 69 28.01 -32.72 -8.19
C TYR A 69 28.43 -31.39 -8.81
N ILE A 70 27.53 -30.80 -9.55
CA ILE A 70 27.73 -29.52 -10.23
C ILE A 70 26.98 -28.43 -9.45
N VAL A 71 27.70 -27.35 -9.12
CA VAL A 71 27.13 -26.11 -8.56
C VAL A 71 27.00 -25.13 -9.70
N LYS A 72 25.78 -24.65 -9.96
CA LYS A 72 25.51 -23.60 -10.94
C LYS A 72 25.80 -22.23 -10.34
N GLU A 73 26.00 -21.23 -11.18
CA GLU A 73 26.26 -19.85 -10.75
C GLU A 73 25.08 -19.26 -9.94
N SER A 74 23.85 -19.68 -10.26
CA SER A 74 22.61 -19.26 -9.61
C SER A 74 22.24 -20.06 -8.35
N GLU A 75 23.11 -20.97 -7.89
CA GLU A 75 22.83 -21.89 -6.78
C GLU A 75 23.93 -21.83 -5.73
N TYR A 76 23.55 -21.93 -4.47
CA TYR A 76 24.42 -22.32 -3.37
C TYR A 76 24.34 -23.83 -3.18
N ALA A 77 25.44 -24.45 -2.83
CA ALA A 77 25.47 -25.86 -2.45
C ALA A 77 25.90 -26.00 -0.98
N VAL A 78 24.98 -26.49 -0.17
CA VAL A 78 25.22 -26.77 1.25
C VAL A 78 25.41 -28.27 1.41
N VAL A 79 26.60 -28.69 1.86
CA VAL A 79 26.93 -30.09 2.12
C VAL A 79 26.70 -30.40 3.58
N ARG A 80 25.78 -31.32 3.84
CA ARG A 80 25.44 -31.82 5.18
C ARG A 80 26.03 -33.22 5.41
N GLN A 81 26.51 -33.46 6.60
CA GLN A 81 26.97 -34.74 7.05
C GLN A 81 26.23 -35.11 8.34
N PHE A 82 25.47 -36.20 8.33
CA PHE A 82 24.63 -36.62 9.46
C PHE A 82 23.66 -35.52 9.95
N GLY A 83 23.20 -34.62 9.03
CA GLY A 83 22.31 -33.50 9.36
C GLY A 83 23.02 -32.19 9.66
N GLU A 84 24.28 -32.18 10.00
CA GLU A 84 25.07 -30.97 10.28
C GLU A 84 25.69 -30.38 9.01
N VAL A 85 25.76 -29.04 8.93
CA VAL A 85 26.37 -28.34 7.80
C VAL A 85 27.88 -28.34 7.93
N VAL A 86 28.58 -29.12 7.08
CA VAL A 86 30.03 -29.25 7.08
C VAL A 86 30.72 -28.29 6.13
N LYS A 87 30.14 -28.10 4.94
CA LYS A 87 30.70 -27.24 3.89
C LYS A 87 29.62 -26.42 3.21
N PHE A 88 29.99 -25.21 2.87
CA PHE A 88 29.22 -24.29 2.04
C PHE A 88 30.03 -23.96 0.78
N GLN A 89 29.40 -24.04 -0.38
CA GLN A 89 30.00 -23.75 -1.67
C GLN A 89 29.18 -22.70 -2.41
N SER A 90 29.79 -21.54 -2.64
CA SER A 90 29.20 -20.43 -3.42
C SER A 90 29.75 -20.36 -4.84
N GLU A 91 30.93 -20.96 -5.08
CA GLU A 91 31.58 -20.92 -6.38
C GLU A 91 31.03 -21.99 -7.31
N PRO A 92 30.67 -21.62 -8.56
CA PRO A 92 30.24 -22.58 -9.55
C PRO A 92 31.32 -23.54 -9.95
N GLY A 93 30.95 -24.73 -10.40
CA GLY A 93 31.90 -25.72 -10.87
C GLY A 93 31.60 -27.12 -10.37
N LEU A 94 32.54 -28.00 -10.66
CA LEU A 94 32.48 -29.42 -10.36
C LEU A 94 33.07 -29.63 -8.96
N LYS A 95 32.28 -30.17 -8.05
CA LYS A 95 32.67 -30.41 -6.66
C LYS A 95 32.47 -31.91 -6.31
N ILE A 96 33.17 -32.38 -5.28
CA ILE A 96 33.11 -33.77 -4.85
C ILE A 96 32.54 -33.85 -3.44
N LYS A 97 31.68 -34.84 -3.21
CA LYS A 97 31.11 -35.19 -1.90
C LYS A 97 31.52 -36.60 -1.50
N VAL A 98 31.47 -36.89 -0.20
CA VAL A 98 31.71 -38.25 0.30
C VAL A 98 30.42 -39.07 0.13
N PRO A 99 30.45 -40.22 -0.57
CA PRO A 99 29.28 -41.06 -0.82
C PRO A 99 28.69 -41.56 0.50
N PHE A 100 27.38 -41.78 0.52
CA PHE A 100 26.57 -42.33 1.61
C PHE A 100 26.54 -41.51 2.93
N ILE A 101 27.56 -40.68 3.19
CA ILE A 101 27.68 -39.89 4.41
C ILE A 101 27.24 -38.47 4.23
N GLN A 102 27.50 -37.88 3.04
CA GLN A 102 27.22 -36.49 2.76
C GLN A 102 26.03 -36.32 1.81
N SER A 103 25.09 -35.46 2.18
CA SER A 103 24.01 -34.98 1.31
C SER A 103 24.28 -33.53 0.87
N VAL A 104 23.90 -33.20 -0.36
CA VAL A 104 24.04 -31.84 -0.90
C VAL A 104 22.65 -31.26 -1.09
N THR A 105 22.40 -30.13 -0.45
CA THR A 105 21.17 -29.32 -0.66
C THR A 105 21.56 -28.12 -1.50
N LYS A 106 20.84 -27.91 -2.60
CA LYS A 106 21.00 -26.76 -3.48
C LYS A 106 19.99 -25.70 -3.10
N LEU A 107 20.43 -24.45 -2.98
CA LEU A 107 19.61 -23.30 -2.62
C LEU A 107 19.77 -22.23 -3.68
N PRO A 108 18.71 -21.55 -4.12
CA PRO A 108 18.80 -20.48 -5.11
C PRO A 108 19.54 -19.26 -4.54
N LYS A 109 20.33 -18.59 -5.39
CA LYS A 109 20.94 -17.29 -5.10
C LYS A 109 20.06 -16.11 -5.48
N ASN A 110 19.12 -16.37 -6.37
CA ASN A 110 18.26 -15.33 -6.92
C ASN A 110 17.22 -14.89 -5.88
N GLN A 111 16.69 -13.72 -6.11
CA GLN A 111 15.50 -13.25 -5.40
C GLN A 111 14.31 -14.15 -5.73
N MET A 112 13.53 -14.45 -4.72
CA MET A 112 12.33 -15.29 -4.81
C MET A 112 11.13 -14.46 -4.36
N THR A 113 9.98 -14.74 -4.96
CA THR A 113 8.72 -14.17 -4.55
C THR A 113 7.93 -15.23 -3.81
N TYR A 114 7.40 -14.87 -2.65
CA TYR A 114 6.52 -15.71 -1.87
C TYR A 114 5.16 -15.03 -1.76
N GLU A 115 4.12 -15.71 -2.19
CA GLU A 115 2.74 -15.27 -2.02
C GLU A 115 2.27 -15.70 -0.64
N VAL A 116 1.98 -14.71 0.19
CA VAL A 116 1.48 -14.94 1.54
C VAL A 116 -0.01 -15.26 1.45
N SER A 117 -0.47 -16.22 2.23
CA SER A 117 -1.89 -16.61 2.26
C SER A 117 -2.77 -15.41 2.61
N GLU A 118 -3.94 -15.34 1.97
CA GLU A 118 -4.94 -14.31 2.30
C GLU A 118 -5.42 -14.51 3.74
N GLU A 119 -5.38 -13.44 4.54
CA GLU A 119 -5.74 -13.48 5.96
C GLU A 119 -6.72 -12.36 6.32
N GLU A 120 -7.61 -12.68 7.26
CA GLU A 120 -8.53 -11.68 7.82
C GLU A 120 -7.88 -10.93 8.99
N ILE A 121 -7.87 -9.61 8.92
CA ILE A 121 -7.34 -8.74 9.96
C ILE A 121 -8.37 -7.69 10.36
N ASN A 122 -8.37 -7.32 11.64
CA ASN A 122 -9.20 -6.24 12.16
C ASN A 122 -8.41 -4.93 12.20
N THR A 123 -8.98 -3.88 11.63
CA THR A 123 -8.47 -2.51 11.75
C THR A 123 -8.78 -1.91 13.13
N LYS A 124 -8.24 -0.72 13.42
CA LYS A 124 -8.47 0.03 14.67
C LYS A 124 -9.97 0.29 14.92
N ASP A 125 -10.71 0.58 13.88
CA ASP A 125 -12.16 0.81 13.89
C ASP A 125 -12.98 -0.50 13.82
N LYS A 126 -12.33 -1.66 14.12
CA LYS A 126 -12.92 -3.00 14.22
C LYS A 126 -13.59 -3.49 12.92
N LYS A 127 -13.21 -2.97 11.78
CA LYS A 127 -13.64 -3.52 10.50
C LYS A 127 -12.74 -4.69 10.12
N ARG A 128 -13.34 -5.80 9.70
CA ARG A 128 -12.62 -6.95 9.16
C ARG A 128 -12.25 -6.68 7.72
N ILE A 129 -11.01 -6.91 7.38
CA ILE A 129 -10.45 -6.78 6.03
C ILE A 129 -9.70 -8.06 5.67
N ILE A 130 -9.75 -8.43 4.41
CA ILE A 130 -8.94 -9.50 3.82
C ILE A 130 -7.76 -8.84 3.12
N ILE A 131 -6.57 -9.32 3.42
CA ILE A 131 -5.34 -8.76 2.87
C ILE A 131 -4.66 -9.81 2.01
N ASP A 132 -4.36 -9.42 0.78
CA ASP A 132 -3.51 -10.14 -0.16
C ASP A 132 -2.16 -9.43 -0.24
N ASN A 133 -1.10 -10.16 0.08
CA ASN A 133 0.25 -9.61 0.10
C ASN A 133 1.28 -10.60 -0.42
N TYR A 134 2.43 -10.10 -0.83
CA TYR A 134 3.57 -10.92 -1.23
C TYR A 134 4.86 -10.34 -0.67
N ALA A 135 5.84 -11.22 -0.53
CA ALA A 135 7.18 -10.85 -0.11
C ALA A 135 8.20 -11.20 -1.20
N VAL A 136 9.15 -10.31 -1.43
CA VAL A 136 10.35 -10.57 -2.23
C VAL A 136 11.51 -10.74 -1.27
N TRP A 137 12.18 -11.88 -1.34
CA TRP A 137 13.22 -12.23 -0.41
C TRP A 137 14.38 -12.97 -1.07
N HIS A 138 15.50 -13.05 -0.41
CA HIS A 138 16.67 -13.82 -0.87
C HIS A 138 17.45 -14.42 0.31
N ILE A 139 18.31 -15.37 -0.01
CA ILE A 139 19.15 -16.06 0.97
C ILE A 139 20.45 -15.29 1.13
N THR A 140 20.72 -14.79 2.34
CA THR A 140 21.98 -14.10 2.71
C THR A 140 23.00 -15.07 3.30
N ASP A 141 22.57 -15.98 4.17
CA ASP A 141 23.43 -17.01 4.78
C ASP A 141 22.81 -18.40 4.67
N PRO A 142 23.16 -19.16 3.63
CA PRO A 142 22.66 -20.52 3.43
C PRO A 142 23.01 -21.50 4.57
N LYS A 143 24.08 -21.22 5.32
CA LYS A 143 24.47 -22.06 6.45
C LYS A 143 23.48 -21.87 7.61
N GLN A 144 23.16 -20.62 7.96
CA GLN A 144 22.17 -20.33 9.00
C GLN A 144 20.80 -20.87 8.63
N LEU A 145 20.38 -20.67 7.37
CA LEU A 145 19.10 -21.19 6.88
C LEU A 145 18.97 -22.68 7.12
N ILE A 146 19.96 -23.47 6.67
CA ILE A 146 19.90 -24.91 6.81
C ILE A 146 20.05 -25.36 8.26
N SER A 147 20.86 -24.67 9.07
CA SER A 147 21.04 -25.03 10.48
C SER A 147 19.82 -24.77 11.34
N ASN A 148 19.11 -23.65 11.10
CA ASN A 148 18.03 -23.18 11.96
C ASN A 148 16.63 -23.61 11.45
N ALA A 149 16.42 -23.54 10.14
CA ALA A 149 15.15 -23.94 9.54
C ALA A 149 15.18 -25.31 8.87
N GLY A 150 16.32 -25.68 8.27
CA GLY A 150 16.51 -26.95 7.60
C GLY A 150 16.09 -26.99 6.14
N THR A 151 14.99 -26.32 5.76
CA THR A 151 14.44 -26.27 4.39
C THR A 151 13.92 -24.88 4.06
N ILE A 152 13.77 -24.58 2.75
CA ILE A 152 13.20 -23.33 2.26
C ILE A 152 11.74 -23.18 2.72
N GLU A 153 10.96 -24.25 2.61
CA GLU A 153 9.53 -24.23 2.93
C GLU A 153 9.28 -23.85 4.39
N LYS A 154 10.14 -24.30 5.30
CA LYS A 154 10.05 -23.92 6.72
C LYS A 154 10.41 -22.46 6.96
N VAL A 155 11.38 -21.93 6.20
CA VAL A 155 11.72 -20.51 6.28
C VAL A 155 10.57 -19.66 5.75
N GLU A 156 9.97 -20.05 4.62
CA GLU A 156 8.80 -19.38 4.03
C GLU A 156 7.64 -19.37 5.02
N SER A 157 7.32 -20.49 5.67
CA SER A 157 6.26 -20.54 6.69
C SER A 157 6.56 -19.63 7.90
N ARG A 158 7.84 -19.54 8.33
CA ARG A 158 8.21 -18.61 9.41
C ARG A 158 8.14 -17.15 8.98
N MET A 159 8.59 -16.88 7.77
CA MET A 159 8.47 -15.53 7.17
C MET A 159 6.99 -15.11 7.07
N GLU A 160 6.11 -16.01 6.64
CA GLU A 160 4.66 -15.79 6.59
C GLU A 160 4.09 -15.46 7.99
N GLU A 161 4.42 -16.23 9.02
CA GLU A 161 4.01 -15.95 10.40
C GLU A 161 4.45 -14.57 10.88
N PHE A 162 5.70 -14.16 10.58
CA PHE A 162 6.21 -12.84 10.94
C PHE A 162 5.52 -11.72 10.16
N ILE A 163 5.37 -11.89 8.84
CA ILE A 163 4.66 -10.93 7.99
C ILE A 163 3.23 -10.72 8.51
N TYR A 164 2.50 -11.80 8.75
CA TYR A 164 1.15 -11.75 9.28
C TYR A 164 1.08 -11.04 10.64
N SER A 165 1.96 -11.40 11.56
CA SER A 165 2.02 -10.80 12.90
C SER A 165 2.28 -9.30 12.84
N VAL A 166 3.22 -8.87 12.00
CA VAL A 166 3.60 -7.45 11.84
C VAL A 166 2.49 -6.67 11.14
N ILE A 167 1.95 -7.19 10.02
CA ILE A 167 0.84 -6.55 9.30
C ILE A 167 -0.37 -6.39 10.21
N ARG A 168 -0.73 -7.42 10.97
CA ARG A 168 -1.82 -7.38 11.94
C ARG A 168 -1.60 -6.31 13.01
N SER A 169 -0.36 -6.17 13.49
CA SER A 169 -0.02 -5.15 14.49
C SER A 169 -0.12 -3.73 13.92
N GLU A 170 0.39 -3.52 12.71
CA GLU A 170 0.39 -2.18 12.09
C GLU A 170 -1.01 -1.76 11.64
N LEU A 171 -1.73 -2.62 10.95
CA LEU A 171 -3.10 -2.31 10.50
C LEU A 171 -4.11 -2.23 11.65
N GLY A 172 -3.87 -2.94 12.74
CA GLY A 172 -4.68 -2.82 13.96
C GLY A 172 -4.60 -1.44 14.65
N ARG A 173 -3.65 -0.59 14.24
CA ARG A 173 -3.49 0.78 14.75
C ARG A 173 -4.07 1.85 13.84
N ILE A 174 -4.44 1.49 12.62
CA ILE A 174 -4.85 2.40 11.54
C ILE A 174 -6.34 2.21 11.25
N GLU A 175 -7.03 3.29 10.92
CA GLU A 175 -8.44 3.23 10.52
C GLU A 175 -8.57 2.76 9.06
N TYR A 176 -9.64 2.03 8.78
CA TYR A 176 -9.92 1.50 7.45
C TYR A 176 -9.90 2.58 6.34
N THR A 177 -10.44 3.75 6.64
CA THR A 177 -10.47 4.88 5.71
C THR A 177 -9.09 5.40 5.35
N GLU A 178 -8.11 5.31 6.25
CA GLU A 178 -6.74 5.73 6.02
C GLU A 178 -5.97 4.72 5.14
N VAL A 179 -6.29 3.44 5.29
CA VAL A 179 -5.70 2.36 4.50
C VAL A 179 -6.14 2.41 3.03
N ILE A 180 -7.37 2.89 2.75
CA ILE A 180 -7.95 2.92 1.40
C ILE A 180 -7.69 4.24 0.65
N ASN A 181 -7.49 5.35 1.34
CA ASN A 181 -7.26 6.65 0.70
C ASN A 181 -5.95 6.66 -0.09
N ASP A 182 -6.07 6.70 -1.42
CA ASP A 182 -4.92 6.75 -2.35
C ASP A 182 -4.16 8.10 -2.32
N GLU A 183 -4.82 9.21 -1.95
CA GLU A 183 -4.23 10.56 -2.00
C GLU A 183 -3.17 10.82 -0.92
N ASN A 184 -3.20 10.07 0.20
CA ASN A 184 -2.17 10.08 1.25
C ASN A 184 -1.80 8.64 1.61
N SER A 185 -1.47 7.81 0.62
CA SER A 185 -1.34 6.38 0.87
C SER A 185 -0.21 6.11 1.87
N SER A 186 -0.61 5.90 3.11
CA SER A 186 0.23 5.31 4.16
C SER A 186 0.76 3.92 3.76
N ARG A 187 0.25 3.35 2.66
CA ARG A 187 0.65 2.01 2.17
C ARG A 187 2.14 1.90 1.91
N GLY A 188 2.77 2.91 1.29
CA GLY A 188 4.22 2.90 1.08
C GLY A 188 4.98 2.85 2.39
N SER A 189 4.61 3.71 3.34
CA SER A 189 5.24 3.73 4.67
C SER A 189 4.95 2.47 5.49
N ILE A 190 3.75 1.88 5.35
CA ILE A 190 3.38 0.61 5.99
C ILE A 190 4.24 -0.53 5.44
N ASN A 191 4.37 -0.63 4.11
CA ASN A 191 5.19 -1.65 3.48
C ASN A 191 6.64 -1.58 3.95
N ASP A 192 7.22 -0.38 4.01
CA ASP A 192 8.60 -0.16 4.49
C ASP A 192 8.74 -0.53 5.97
N GLN A 193 7.79 -0.15 6.82
CA GLN A 193 7.78 -0.50 8.25
C GLN A 193 7.64 -2.01 8.46
N VAL A 194 6.73 -2.65 7.71
CA VAL A 194 6.56 -4.11 7.75
C VAL A 194 7.83 -4.81 7.34
N THR A 195 8.44 -4.39 6.21
CA THR A 195 9.69 -4.97 5.71
C THR A 195 10.81 -4.85 6.75
N ALA A 196 11.00 -3.67 7.33
CA ALA A 196 12.02 -3.44 8.35
C ALA A 196 11.79 -4.30 9.59
N ARG A 197 10.55 -4.38 10.07
CA ARG A 197 10.22 -5.15 11.27
C ARG A 197 10.32 -6.65 11.06
N VAL A 198 9.92 -7.15 9.90
CA VAL A 198 10.07 -8.57 9.53
C VAL A 198 11.54 -8.95 9.46
N ASN A 199 12.40 -8.10 8.85
CA ASN A 199 13.83 -8.33 8.80
C ASN A 199 14.48 -8.33 10.18
N GLU A 200 14.04 -7.48 11.10
CA GLU A 200 14.49 -7.49 12.49
C GLU A 200 14.19 -8.85 13.16
N LEU A 201 12.97 -9.37 13.00
CA LEU A 201 12.57 -10.67 13.56
C LEU A 201 13.37 -11.83 12.95
N LEU A 202 13.52 -11.83 11.61
CA LEU A 202 14.28 -12.86 10.89
C LEU A 202 15.77 -12.87 11.28
N SER A 203 16.33 -11.67 11.50
CA SER A 203 17.72 -11.51 11.93
C SER A 203 17.93 -11.98 13.36
N ASN A 204 17.01 -11.67 14.29
CA ASN A 204 17.06 -12.11 15.68
C ASN A 204 17.06 -13.64 15.79
N ASP A 205 16.24 -14.30 14.98
CA ASP A 205 16.14 -15.77 14.94
C ASP A 205 17.18 -16.43 14.04
N LYS A 206 18.02 -15.63 13.37
CA LYS A 206 19.15 -16.10 12.53
C LYS A 206 18.71 -17.09 11.44
N TYR A 207 17.66 -16.76 10.71
CA TYR A 207 17.20 -17.60 9.60
C TYR A 207 18.08 -17.51 8.35
N GLY A 208 18.97 -16.52 8.25
CA GLY A 208 19.91 -16.37 7.13
C GLY A 208 19.24 -15.98 5.82
N ILE A 209 18.11 -15.31 5.91
CA ILE A 209 17.36 -14.72 4.79
C ILE A 209 17.14 -13.22 5.04
N GLU A 210 16.92 -12.49 3.96
CA GLU A 210 16.55 -11.08 4.00
C GLU A 210 15.36 -10.84 3.09
N VAL A 211 14.35 -10.17 3.61
CA VAL A 211 13.19 -9.72 2.86
C VAL A 211 13.50 -8.35 2.28
N ILE A 212 13.50 -8.25 0.97
CA ILE A 212 13.78 -7.01 0.23
C ILE A 212 12.59 -6.08 0.33
N ASP A 213 11.38 -6.63 0.15
CA ASP A 213 10.16 -5.86 0.11
C ASP A 213 8.95 -6.73 0.46
N VAL A 214 8.06 -6.21 1.29
CA VAL A 214 6.73 -6.79 1.54
C VAL A 214 5.71 -5.82 0.99
N ARG A 215 4.85 -6.28 0.08
CA ARG A 215 3.83 -5.45 -0.53
C ARG A 215 2.43 -5.99 -0.36
N ILE A 216 1.57 -5.12 0.10
CA ILE A 216 0.13 -5.34 0.11
C ILE A 216 -0.37 -5.09 -1.31
N ARG A 217 -0.89 -6.15 -1.95
CA ARG A 217 -1.43 -6.13 -3.32
C ARG A 217 -2.86 -5.59 -3.31
N ARG A 218 -3.68 -6.15 -2.41
CA ARG A 218 -5.11 -5.86 -2.33
C ARG A 218 -5.61 -5.90 -0.90
N ILE A 219 -6.58 -5.06 -0.61
CA ILE A 219 -7.29 -5.05 0.66
C ILE A 219 -8.78 -5.04 0.32
N ASP A 220 -9.48 -6.11 0.72
CA ASP A 220 -10.89 -6.30 0.46
C ASP A 220 -11.68 -6.41 1.77
N LEU A 221 -12.99 -6.22 1.66
CA LEU A 221 -13.91 -6.51 2.74
C LEU A 221 -14.48 -7.91 2.55
N PRO A 222 -14.69 -8.69 3.64
CA PRO A 222 -15.45 -9.93 3.55
C PRO A 222 -16.86 -9.66 3.01
N THR A 223 -17.31 -10.49 2.08
CA THR A 223 -18.61 -10.35 1.39
C THR A 223 -19.79 -10.26 2.35
N ASP A 224 -19.72 -10.94 3.49
CA ASP A 224 -20.78 -10.97 4.50
C ASP A 224 -21.04 -9.60 5.16
N ASN A 225 -20.05 -8.73 5.20
CA ASN A 225 -20.11 -7.43 5.86
C ASN A 225 -20.03 -6.24 4.90
N GLU A 226 -19.76 -6.48 3.63
CA GLU A 226 -19.52 -5.46 2.61
C GLU A 226 -20.66 -4.44 2.56
N GLN A 227 -21.89 -4.92 2.42
CA GLN A 227 -23.09 -4.05 2.35
C GLN A 227 -23.29 -3.21 3.61
N ALA A 228 -23.09 -3.78 4.78
CA ALA A 228 -23.24 -3.07 6.06
C ALA A 228 -22.15 -1.99 6.23
N VAL A 229 -20.92 -2.29 5.85
CA VAL A 229 -19.80 -1.34 5.91
C VAL A 229 -20.01 -0.20 4.92
N PHE A 230 -20.42 -0.47 3.68
CA PHE A 230 -20.71 0.58 2.70
C PHE A 230 -21.87 1.49 3.16
N THR A 231 -22.95 0.91 3.70
CA THR A 231 -24.05 1.69 4.24
C THR A 231 -23.59 2.59 5.40
N SER A 232 -22.78 2.07 6.30
CA SER A 232 -22.19 2.86 7.39
C SER A 232 -21.29 3.97 6.86
N MET A 233 -20.42 3.69 5.89
CA MET A 233 -19.54 4.69 5.28
C MET A 233 -20.32 5.81 4.57
N ILE A 234 -21.39 5.47 3.86
CA ILE A 234 -22.27 6.46 3.23
C ILE A 234 -22.88 7.37 4.31
N SER A 235 -23.46 6.77 5.36
CA SER A 235 -24.05 7.54 6.47
C SER A 235 -23.05 8.44 7.18
N ASP A 236 -21.82 7.95 7.42
CA ASP A 236 -20.75 8.76 7.99
C ASP A 236 -20.33 9.92 7.10
N ARG A 237 -20.28 9.70 5.77
CA ARG A 237 -19.98 10.77 4.80
C ARG A 237 -21.09 11.80 4.72
N GLU A 238 -22.34 11.36 4.69
CA GLU A 238 -23.50 12.25 4.72
C GLU A 238 -23.54 13.07 6.02
N SER A 239 -23.27 12.45 7.16
CA SER A 239 -23.19 13.15 8.45
C SER A 239 -22.09 14.22 8.45
N LYS A 240 -20.88 13.89 7.97
CA LYS A 240 -19.78 14.86 7.84
C LYS A 240 -20.11 15.98 6.87
N ALA A 241 -20.73 15.67 5.74
CA ALA A 241 -21.18 16.70 4.79
C ALA A 241 -22.19 17.65 5.43
N GLN A 242 -23.16 17.12 6.20
CA GLN A 242 -24.14 17.93 6.92
C GLN A 242 -23.51 18.83 7.98
N ILE A 243 -22.48 18.33 8.69
CA ILE A 243 -21.72 19.13 9.65
C ILE A 243 -21.03 20.30 8.93
N TYR A 244 -20.29 20.05 7.84
CA TYR A 244 -19.62 21.12 7.08
C TYR A 244 -20.58 22.14 6.49
N LEU A 245 -21.76 21.70 6.00
CA LEU A 245 -22.81 22.62 5.52
C LEU A 245 -23.32 23.48 6.67
N SER A 246 -23.57 22.89 7.84
CA SER A 246 -24.05 23.62 9.03
C SER A 246 -23.03 24.62 9.55
N GLU A 247 -21.76 24.25 9.57
CA GLU A 247 -20.64 25.14 9.94
C GLU A 247 -20.50 26.28 8.93
N GLY A 248 -20.58 25.97 7.62
CA GLY A 248 -20.55 26.96 6.56
C GLY A 248 -21.70 27.97 6.65
N ASP A 249 -22.93 27.51 6.94
CA ASP A 249 -24.10 28.37 7.12
C ASP A 249 -23.98 29.24 8.39
N ALA A 250 -23.46 28.67 9.47
CA ALA A 250 -23.20 29.43 10.69
C ALA A 250 -22.14 30.52 10.48
N GLU A 251 -21.06 30.22 9.79
CA GLU A 251 -20.00 31.17 9.48
C GLU A 251 -20.49 32.27 8.52
N LYS A 252 -21.27 31.90 7.51
CA LYS A 252 -21.91 32.86 6.62
C LYS A 252 -22.76 33.87 7.41
N ARG A 253 -23.69 33.39 8.28
CA ARG A 253 -24.51 34.26 9.13
C ARG A 253 -23.69 35.15 10.04
N ARG A 254 -22.59 34.62 10.58
CA ARG A 254 -21.67 35.39 11.42
C ARG A 254 -21.02 36.53 10.65
N ILE A 255 -20.53 36.26 9.44
CA ILE A 255 -19.90 37.27 8.57
C ILE A 255 -20.93 38.32 8.16
N GLU A 256 -22.15 37.91 7.73
CA GLU A 256 -23.23 38.81 7.36
C GLU A 256 -23.60 39.75 8.53
N ALA A 257 -23.84 39.22 9.74
CA ALA A 257 -24.15 40.00 10.93
C ALA A 257 -23.03 40.97 11.34
N GLN A 258 -21.77 40.54 11.25
CA GLN A 258 -20.62 41.41 11.53
C GLN A 258 -20.50 42.54 10.49
N THR A 259 -20.76 42.23 9.22
CA THR A 259 -20.70 43.21 8.14
C THR A 259 -21.83 44.24 8.28
N ASP A 260 -23.05 43.78 8.54
CA ASP A 260 -24.20 44.66 8.75
C ASP A 260 -23.98 45.60 9.94
N LYS A 261 -23.46 45.06 11.05
CA LYS A 261 -23.08 45.88 12.18
C LYS A 261 -22.03 46.95 11.82
N LYS A 262 -21.00 46.58 11.08
CA LYS A 262 -19.95 47.51 10.66
C LYS A 262 -20.48 48.58 9.70
N VAL A 263 -21.39 48.20 8.78
CA VAL A 263 -22.04 49.13 7.88
C VAL A 263 -22.89 50.13 8.68
N GLN A 264 -23.69 49.67 9.65
CA GLN A 264 -24.49 50.53 10.50
C GLN A 264 -23.64 51.51 11.35
N GLU A 265 -22.53 51.02 11.93
CA GLU A 265 -21.55 51.83 12.68
C GLU A 265 -20.92 52.89 11.77
N MET A 266 -20.50 52.54 10.56
CA MET A 266 -19.97 53.52 9.58
C MET A 266 -21.01 54.55 9.14
N LEU A 267 -22.26 54.16 8.87
CA LEU A 267 -23.33 55.06 8.51
C LEU A 267 -23.67 56.00 9.68
N ALA A 268 -23.72 55.47 10.90
CA ALA A 268 -23.95 56.29 12.11
C ALA A 268 -22.84 57.32 12.33
N THR A 269 -21.59 56.89 12.14
CA THR A 269 -20.42 57.79 12.25
C THR A 269 -20.46 58.87 11.16
N ALA A 270 -20.69 58.47 9.90
CA ALA A 270 -20.80 59.43 8.79
C ALA A 270 -21.95 60.42 8.99
N LYS A 271 -23.14 60.01 9.46
CA LYS A 271 -24.23 60.88 9.83
C LYS A 271 -23.88 61.85 10.97
N LYS A 272 -23.19 61.35 12.00
CA LYS A 272 -22.70 62.20 13.10
C LYS A 272 -21.74 63.25 12.54
N ASP A 273 -20.77 62.85 11.76
CA ASP A 273 -19.76 63.79 11.23
C ASP A 273 -20.37 64.80 10.29
N ALA A 274 -21.31 64.39 9.44
CA ALA A 274 -22.10 65.30 8.57
C ALA A 274 -22.91 66.32 9.43
N ALA A 275 -23.57 65.84 10.48
CA ALA A 275 -24.32 66.74 11.38
C ALA A 275 -23.42 67.73 12.11
N LEU A 276 -22.22 67.32 12.53
CA LEU A 276 -21.20 68.19 13.15
C LEU A 276 -20.76 69.28 12.17
N ILE A 277 -20.40 68.88 10.92
CA ILE A 277 -19.98 69.84 9.89
C ILE A 277 -21.10 70.84 9.55
N GLN A 278 -22.34 70.35 9.46
CA GLN A 278 -23.50 71.19 9.22
C GLN A 278 -23.69 72.17 10.40
N ALA A 279 -23.66 71.68 11.63
CA ALA A 279 -23.81 72.51 12.85
C ALA A 279 -22.72 73.59 12.95
N GLU A 280 -21.44 73.20 12.64
CA GLU A 280 -20.33 74.16 12.59
C GLU A 280 -20.56 75.25 11.52
N GLY A 281 -20.99 74.80 10.34
CA GLY A 281 -21.34 75.71 9.23
C GLY A 281 -22.49 76.68 9.61
N GLU A 282 -23.55 76.16 10.23
CA GLU A 282 -24.68 76.99 10.72
C GLU A 282 -24.23 77.96 11.85
N ALA A 283 -23.40 77.50 12.77
CA ALA A 283 -22.86 78.35 13.82
C ALA A 283 -21.96 79.46 13.27
N GLU A 284 -21.14 79.18 12.30
CA GLU A 284 -20.29 80.17 11.66
C GLU A 284 -21.07 81.17 10.81
N ALA A 285 -22.08 80.69 10.07
CA ALA A 285 -23.03 81.55 9.35
C ALA A 285 -23.77 82.51 10.33
N ALA A 286 -24.25 81.95 11.45
CA ALA A 286 -24.91 82.77 12.49
C ALA A 286 -24.00 83.84 13.08
N LYS A 287 -22.71 83.54 13.29
CA LYS A 287 -21.70 84.52 13.75
C LYS A 287 -21.52 85.64 12.71
N ILE A 288 -21.39 85.29 11.46
CA ILE A 288 -21.20 86.24 10.35
C ILE A 288 -22.46 87.12 10.28
N TYR A 289 -23.64 86.53 10.28
CA TYR A 289 -24.91 87.30 10.28
C TYR A 289 -25.00 88.22 11.46
N ASN A 290 -24.79 87.72 12.70
CA ASN A 290 -24.86 88.55 13.91
C ASN A 290 -23.86 89.72 13.87
N LYS A 291 -22.66 89.51 13.39
CA LYS A 291 -21.65 90.56 13.24
C LYS A 291 -22.06 91.61 12.20
N SER A 292 -22.66 91.21 11.07
CA SER A 292 -23.08 92.08 10.02
C SER A 292 -24.30 92.88 10.42
N PHE A 293 -25.29 92.26 11.07
CA PHE A 293 -26.56 92.89 11.46
C PHE A 293 -26.53 93.63 12.81
N SER A 294 -25.46 93.45 13.60
CA SER A 294 -25.24 94.27 14.80
C SER A 294 -25.01 95.77 14.50
N GLN A 295 -24.75 96.09 13.21
CA GLN A 295 -24.58 97.49 12.76
C GLN A 295 -25.92 98.21 12.64
N ASP A 296 -27.05 97.45 12.31
CA ASP A 296 -28.45 97.99 12.28
C ASP A 296 -29.41 96.94 12.83
N PRO A 297 -29.72 96.93 14.12
CA PRO A 297 -30.58 95.97 14.74
C PRO A 297 -32.06 96.02 14.30
N GLU A 298 -32.53 97.23 13.95
CA GLU A 298 -33.92 97.39 13.49
C GLU A 298 -34.11 96.74 12.09
N PHE A 299 -33.19 96.99 11.15
CA PHE A 299 -33.23 96.37 9.84
C PHE A 299 -33.09 94.83 9.97
N TYR A 300 -32.24 94.32 10.86
CA TYR A 300 -32.07 92.88 11.08
C TYR A 300 -33.39 92.24 11.60
N SER A 301 -34.03 92.90 12.56
CA SER A 301 -35.27 92.40 13.07
C SER A 301 -36.39 92.32 11.94
N LEU A 302 -36.47 93.34 11.11
CA LEU A 302 -37.32 93.34 9.95
C LEU A 302 -37.01 92.20 8.95
N TYR A 303 -35.71 92.07 8.59
CA TYR A 303 -35.21 91.03 7.68
C TYR A 303 -35.54 89.65 8.18
N ARG A 304 -35.21 89.32 9.44
CA ARG A 304 -35.46 88.01 10.07
C ARG A 304 -36.93 87.70 10.21
N THR A 305 -37.72 88.68 10.48
CA THR A 305 -39.20 88.55 10.53
C THR A 305 -39.75 88.16 9.13
N LEU A 306 -39.31 88.82 8.10
CA LEU A 306 -39.73 88.55 6.73
C LEU A 306 -39.21 87.12 6.25
N GLU A 307 -37.98 86.74 6.61
CA GLU A 307 -37.43 85.43 6.28
C GLU A 307 -38.18 84.33 7.04
N SER A 308 -38.53 84.52 8.30
CA SER A 308 -39.34 83.60 9.08
C SER A 308 -40.73 83.40 8.41
N TYR A 309 -41.33 84.46 7.93
CA TYR A 309 -42.59 84.36 7.26
C TYR A 309 -42.49 83.61 5.93
N LYS A 310 -41.47 83.83 5.16
CA LYS A 310 -41.19 83.05 3.96
C LYS A 310 -41.13 81.57 4.20
N LYS A 311 -40.61 81.13 5.38
CA LYS A 311 -40.49 79.69 5.76
C LYS A 311 -41.79 79.12 6.34
N THR A 312 -42.56 79.97 7.08
CA THR A 312 -43.71 79.49 7.84
C THR A 312 -45.03 79.66 7.08
N ILE A 313 -45.07 80.52 6.09
CA ILE A 313 -46.31 80.79 5.29
C ILE A 313 -46.26 79.94 4.02
N GLY A 314 -46.95 78.85 3.99
CA GLY A 314 -47.22 78.01 2.80
C GLY A 314 -48.59 78.41 2.19
N GLU A 315 -48.90 77.79 1.03
CA GLU A 315 -50.13 78.12 0.27
C GLU A 315 -51.38 77.87 1.06
N ASP A 316 -51.42 76.98 2.06
CA ASP A 316 -52.59 76.63 2.88
C ASP A 316 -52.48 77.19 4.33
N THR A 317 -51.64 78.17 4.59
CA THR A 317 -51.40 78.64 5.96
C THR A 317 -52.31 79.80 6.27
N VAL A 318 -53.20 79.65 7.25
CA VAL A 318 -54.01 80.73 7.81
C VAL A 318 -53.27 81.35 9.00
N ILE A 319 -52.97 82.62 8.87
CA ILE A 319 -52.26 83.39 9.92
C ILE A 319 -53.22 84.28 10.66
N ILE A 320 -53.42 84.06 11.94
CA ILE A 320 -54.18 84.98 12.80
C ILE A 320 -53.20 85.93 13.51
N LEU A 321 -53.20 87.18 13.13
CA LEU A 321 -52.28 88.19 13.68
C LEU A 321 -53.01 89.16 14.56
N PRO A 322 -52.56 89.42 15.79
CA PRO A 322 -53.04 90.55 16.57
C PRO A 322 -52.63 91.86 15.90
N SER A 323 -53.55 92.87 15.92
CA SER A 323 -53.31 94.15 15.27
C SER A 323 -52.07 94.91 15.78
N THR A 324 -51.52 94.50 16.92
CA THR A 324 -50.30 95.06 17.56
C THR A 324 -49.02 94.33 17.11
N SER A 325 -49.11 93.23 16.32
CA SER A 325 -47.92 92.49 15.90
C SER A 325 -47.05 93.31 14.95
N PRO A 326 -45.74 93.14 14.98
CA PRO A 326 -44.87 93.82 14.03
C PRO A 326 -45.25 93.57 12.58
N TYR A 327 -45.75 92.38 12.26
CA TYR A 327 -46.18 91.98 10.91
C TYR A 327 -47.42 92.71 10.48
N ALA A 328 -48.41 92.82 11.33
CA ALA A 328 -49.67 93.60 11.04
C ALA A 328 -49.36 95.10 10.81
N LYS A 329 -48.38 95.62 11.52
CA LYS A 329 -47.92 97.01 11.34
C LYS A 329 -47.20 97.18 9.97
N ILE A 330 -46.38 96.19 9.54
CA ILE A 330 -45.75 96.26 8.23
C ILE A 330 -46.79 96.20 7.11
N LEU A 331 -47.72 95.22 7.18
CA LEU A 331 -48.83 95.11 6.20
C LEU A 331 -49.78 96.28 6.13
N SER A 332 -50.03 96.93 7.23
CA SER A 332 -50.87 98.11 7.30
C SER A 332 -50.18 99.40 6.89
N GLY A 333 -48.93 99.34 6.52
CA GLY A 333 -48.15 100.51 6.10
C GLY A 333 -47.77 101.50 7.23
N TYR A 334 -47.93 101.09 8.50
CA TYR A 334 -47.51 101.89 9.64
C TYR A 334 -46.04 101.55 10.02
N ILE A 335 -45.12 101.82 9.16
CA ILE A 335 -43.69 101.91 9.49
C ILE A 335 -43.41 103.43 9.66
N LYS A 336 -43.11 103.78 10.86
CA LYS A 336 -42.40 105.03 11.09
C LYS A 336 -40.89 104.79 11.03
#